data_2e75e3e78b57d11153d755e4d21b686a
#
_entry.id   2e75e3e78b57d11153d755e4d21b686a
#
_cell.length_a   1.000
_cell.length_b   1.000
_cell.length_c   1.000
_cell.angle_alpha   90.00
_cell.angle_beta   90.00
_cell.angle_gamma   90.00
#
_symmetry.space_group_name_H-M   'P 1'
#
loop_
_entity.id
_entity.type
_entity.pdbx_description
1 polymer ?
#
loop_
_entity_poly.entity_id
_entity_poly.type
_entity_poly.pdbx_seq_one_letter_code
_entity_poly.pdbx_strand_id
1 'polypeptide(L)'
;MHIIIVNEFGGEIMLIEFKFKNYRSFRDEATLSMEATGLGMFKNSLISYGSLNLLPSVVIYGKNGGGKSNVIRAFWLAVQFIKNAQRTQHENAKIPVIPFALNDYSTDEPTEFEFIYTLDGIKYWYSFAATKERVYKESLYHSPKGQRALVFNRENLSFNFTEEKAKRKLISEAVAQNQLFFSIACTMNDTACVNAMKWFRELLYFSRDYSDIPQQLLDYSNDANMLQAISDYAKAADFGIESMQFEIDSKEIKDDLNFPENMSEGVK
;
A
#
# COMPACT_ATOMS: atom_id res chain seq x y z
N MET A 1 -9.72 -8.72 -17.17
CA MET A 1 -8.49 -8.33 -16.51
C MET A 1 -8.36 -9.19 -15.28
N HIS A 2 -7.29 -9.93 -15.16
CA HIS A 2 -7.01 -10.80 -14.02
C HIS A 2 -6.05 -10.05 -13.11
N ILE A 3 -6.34 -10.04 -11.82
CA ILE A 3 -5.57 -9.27 -10.87
C ILE A 3 -5.08 -10.25 -9.82
N ILE A 4 -3.77 -10.29 -9.62
CA ILE A 4 -3.11 -11.21 -8.70
C ILE A 4 -2.43 -10.37 -7.63
N ILE A 5 -2.73 -10.66 -6.37
CA ILE A 5 -1.97 -10.16 -5.22
C ILE A 5 -1.17 -11.35 -4.70
N VAL A 6 0.12 -11.17 -4.53
CA VAL A 6 1.02 -12.25 -4.13
C VAL A 6 1.59 -11.94 -2.75
N ASN A 7 1.42 -12.87 -1.81
CA ASN A 7 2.15 -12.88 -0.55
C ASN A 7 3.47 -13.64 -0.74
N GLU A 8 4.55 -13.17 -0.16
CA GLU A 8 5.85 -13.82 -0.31
C GLU A 8 5.93 -15.18 0.40
N PHE A 9 6.58 -16.14 -0.28
CA PHE A 9 6.92 -17.45 0.27
C PHE A 9 8.07 -17.30 1.30
N GLY A 10 7.79 -17.03 2.50
CA GLY A 10 8.74 -16.86 3.61
C GLY A 10 7.99 -16.49 4.87
N GLY A 11 6.75 -16.07 4.72
CA GLY A 11 5.85 -15.80 5.83
C GLY A 11 6.15 -14.54 6.64
N GLU A 12 7.17 -13.78 6.25
CA GLU A 12 7.57 -12.59 7.00
C GLU A 12 6.68 -11.39 6.71
N ILE A 13 6.17 -11.31 5.48
CA ILE A 13 5.45 -10.14 4.95
C ILE A 13 4.18 -10.60 4.24
N MET A 14 3.00 -10.40 4.85
CA MET A 14 1.75 -10.91 4.27
C MET A 14 0.59 -9.95 4.46
N LEU A 15 -0.23 -9.80 3.42
CA LEU A 15 -1.58 -9.26 3.54
C LEU A 15 -2.49 -10.37 4.12
N ILE A 16 -3.28 -10.03 5.12
CA ILE A 16 -4.35 -10.90 5.64
C ILE A 16 -5.67 -10.45 5.05
N GLU A 17 -5.96 -9.15 5.13
CA GLU A 17 -7.25 -8.62 4.70
C GLU A 17 -7.12 -7.15 4.29
N PHE A 18 -7.85 -6.78 3.24
CA PHE A 18 -8.06 -5.40 2.84
C PHE A 18 -9.55 -5.12 2.74
N LYS A 19 -10.01 -4.10 3.45
CA LYS A 19 -11.39 -3.62 3.39
C LYS A 19 -11.44 -2.20 2.87
N PHE A 20 -12.52 -1.90 2.17
CA PHE A 20 -12.82 -0.54 1.76
C PHE A 20 -14.34 -0.33 1.63
N LYS A 21 -14.77 0.91 1.81
CA LYS A 21 -16.17 1.31 1.73
C LYS A 21 -16.28 2.67 1.07
N ASN A 22 -17.42 2.93 0.44
CA ASN A 22 -17.72 4.19 -0.22
C ASN A 22 -16.64 4.59 -1.24
N TYR A 23 -16.32 3.70 -2.19
CA TYR A 23 -15.34 3.95 -3.21
C TYR A 23 -15.84 3.56 -4.61
N ARG A 24 -15.92 4.51 -5.53
CA ARG A 24 -16.32 4.32 -6.94
C ARG A 24 -17.64 3.54 -7.09
N SER A 25 -17.58 2.26 -7.51
CA SER A 25 -18.76 1.39 -7.69
C SER A 25 -19.18 0.66 -6.41
N PHE A 26 -18.48 0.85 -5.30
CA PHE A 26 -18.77 0.21 -4.02
C PHE A 26 -19.32 1.23 -3.03
N ARG A 27 -20.60 1.10 -2.69
CA ARG A 27 -21.24 1.87 -1.63
C ARG A 27 -20.93 1.26 -0.27
N ASP A 28 -21.23 -0.02 -0.16
CA ASP A 28 -21.08 -0.79 1.07
C ASP A 28 -19.66 -1.34 1.19
N GLU A 29 -19.32 -1.87 2.36
CA GLU A 29 -18.02 -2.47 2.61
C GLU A 29 -17.75 -3.65 1.68
N ALA A 30 -16.58 -3.67 1.10
CA ALA A 30 -16.04 -4.77 0.33
C ALA A 30 -14.74 -5.25 0.96
N THR A 31 -14.58 -6.57 1.00
CA THR A 31 -13.44 -7.23 1.64
C THR A 31 -12.68 -8.08 0.63
N LEU A 32 -11.37 -7.90 0.57
CA LEU A 32 -10.43 -8.81 -0.06
C LEU A 32 -9.69 -9.56 1.04
N SER A 33 -10.02 -10.83 1.25
CA SER A 33 -9.38 -11.67 2.25
C SER A 33 -8.38 -12.63 1.61
N MET A 34 -7.21 -12.77 2.23
CA MET A 34 -6.21 -13.77 1.90
C MET A 34 -6.30 -14.99 2.82
N GLU A 35 -7.27 -15.06 3.74
CA GLU A 35 -7.49 -16.24 4.55
C GLU A 35 -8.03 -17.40 3.70
N ALA A 36 -7.41 -18.57 3.85
CA ALA A 36 -7.85 -19.76 3.15
C ALA A 36 -9.20 -20.24 3.70
N THR A 37 -10.12 -20.55 2.79
CA THR A 37 -11.37 -21.23 3.14
C THR A 37 -11.09 -22.69 3.50
N GLY A 38 -12.00 -23.36 4.24
CA GLY A 38 -11.84 -24.75 4.68
C GLY A 38 -11.80 -25.84 3.59
N LEU A 39 -11.54 -25.47 2.31
CA LEU A 39 -11.38 -26.41 1.21
C LEU A 39 -10.10 -27.23 1.41
N GLY A 40 -10.24 -28.56 1.42
CA GLY A 40 -9.16 -29.48 1.73
C GLY A 40 -8.07 -29.65 0.67
N MET A 41 -8.20 -28.99 -0.50
CA MET A 41 -7.25 -29.07 -1.61
C MET A 41 -6.12 -28.03 -1.46
N PHE A 42 -4.94 -28.35 -1.96
CA PHE A 42 -3.77 -27.44 -2.02
C PHE A 42 -3.26 -26.94 -0.67
N LYS A 43 -3.43 -27.71 0.42
CA LYS A 43 -2.95 -27.32 1.77
C LYS A 43 -1.46 -27.01 1.83
N ASN A 44 -0.65 -27.69 1.00
CA ASN A 44 0.81 -27.49 0.95
C ASN A 44 1.21 -26.16 0.28
N SER A 45 0.28 -25.47 -0.38
CA SER A 45 0.51 -24.17 -1.00
C SER A 45 0.09 -23.02 -0.09
N LEU A 46 -0.41 -23.30 1.11
CA LEU A 46 -0.83 -22.27 2.06
C LEU A 46 0.35 -21.82 2.91
N ILE A 47 0.33 -20.55 3.28
CA ILE A 47 1.30 -19.93 4.17
C ILE A 47 0.69 -19.93 5.58
N SER A 48 1.34 -20.61 6.53
CA SER A 48 0.85 -20.68 7.92
C SER A 48 1.33 -19.49 8.74
N TYR A 49 0.41 -18.78 9.38
CA TYR A 49 0.70 -17.72 10.33
C TYR A 49 -0.12 -17.91 11.61
N GLY A 50 0.49 -18.41 12.68
CA GLY A 50 -0.21 -18.76 13.90
C GLY A 50 -1.32 -19.79 13.64
N SER A 51 -2.56 -19.44 13.94
CA SER A 51 -3.74 -20.28 13.65
C SER A 51 -4.33 -20.02 12.25
N LEU A 52 -3.82 -19.06 11.49
CA LEU A 52 -4.32 -18.71 10.17
C LEU A 52 -3.55 -19.45 9.08
N ASN A 53 -4.26 -19.84 8.04
CA ASN A 53 -3.69 -20.30 6.77
C ASN A 53 -4.01 -19.24 5.72
N LEU A 54 -2.98 -18.67 5.10
CA LEU A 54 -3.11 -17.60 4.13
C LEU A 54 -2.82 -18.10 2.72
N LEU A 55 -3.52 -17.50 1.77
CA LEU A 55 -3.32 -17.74 0.34
C LEU A 55 -2.07 -16.99 -0.11
N PRO A 56 -1.18 -17.60 -0.91
CA PRO A 56 -0.05 -16.91 -1.51
C PRO A 56 -0.49 -15.90 -2.59
N SER A 57 -1.64 -16.14 -3.20
CA SER A 57 -2.18 -15.26 -4.27
C SER A 57 -3.69 -15.35 -4.35
N VAL A 58 -4.31 -14.31 -4.92
CA VAL A 58 -5.73 -14.28 -5.23
C VAL A 58 -5.97 -13.76 -6.65
N VAL A 59 -6.93 -14.35 -7.34
CA VAL A 59 -7.35 -13.93 -8.66
C VAL A 59 -8.82 -13.51 -8.62
N ILE A 60 -9.12 -12.30 -9.12
CA ILE A 60 -10.47 -11.75 -9.10
C ILE A 60 -11.12 -11.92 -10.47
N TYR A 61 -12.17 -12.73 -10.52
CA TYR A 61 -12.99 -12.96 -11.70
C TYR A 61 -14.36 -12.29 -11.58
N GLY A 62 -15.04 -12.09 -12.71
CA GLY A 62 -16.41 -11.60 -12.74
C GLY A 62 -16.74 -10.89 -14.04
N LYS A 63 -18.00 -10.48 -14.18
CA LYS A 63 -18.53 -9.78 -15.37
C LYS A 63 -17.78 -8.48 -15.65
N ASN A 64 -17.78 -8.06 -16.93
CA ASN A 64 -17.35 -6.70 -17.27
C ASN A 64 -18.28 -5.69 -16.58
N GLY A 65 -17.70 -4.62 -16.02
CA GLY A 65 -18.45 -3.67 -15.20
C GLY A 65 -18.70 -4.11 -13.74
N GLY A 66 -18.36 -5.35 -13.33
CA GLY A 66 -18.60 -5.88 -11.98
C GLY A 66 -17.69 -5.35 -10.86
N GLY A 67 -16.93 -4.28 -11.09
CA GLY A 67 -16.13 -3.65 -10.04
C GLY A 67 -14.71 -4.20 -9.84
N LYS A 68 -14.30 -5.30 -10.52
CA LYS A 68 -12.97 -5.93 -10.34
C LYS A 68 -11.81 -4.94 -10.32
N SER A 69 -11.74 -4.08 -11.33
CA SER A 69 -10.68 -3.07 -11.44
C SER A 69 -10.77 -2.01 -10.33
N ASN A 70 -11.96 -1.79 -9.76
CA ASN A 70 -12.12 -0.81 -8.69
C ASN A 70 -11.63 -1.35 -7.34
N VAL A 71 -11.66 -2.67 -7.10
CA VAL A 71 -11.00 -3.28 -5.93
C VAL A 71 -9.51 -2.95 -5.93
N ILE A 72 -8.84 -3.16 -7.07
CA ILE A 72 -7.40 -2.88 -7.18
C ILE A 72 -7.10 -1.39 -7.15
N ARG A 73 -7.94 -0.58 -7.78
CA ARG A 73 -7.78 0.89 -7.68
C ARG A 73 -7.95 1.40 -6.25
N ALA A 74 -8.86 0.81 -5.47
CA ALA A 74 -9.03 1.13 -4.05
C ALA A 74 -7.75 0.81 -3.27
N PHE A 75 -7.25 -0.41 -3.45
CA PHE A 75 -6.01 -0.84 -2.80
C PHE A 75 -4.82 0.04 -3.19
N TRP A 76 -4.60 0.22 -4.48
CA TRP A 76 -3.50 1.06 -4.99
C TRP A 76 -3.59 2.50 -4.50
N LEU A 77 -4.77 3.13 -4.57
CA LEU A 77 -4.98 4.50 -4.12
C LEU A 77 -4.64 4.64 -2.64
N ALA A 78 -5.16 3.74 -1.80
CA ALA A 78 -4.91 3.77 -0.36
C ALA A 78 -3.40 3.64 -0.06
N VAL A 79 -2.72 2.70 -0.70
CA VAL A 79 -1.27 2.52 -0.55
C VAL A 79 -0.49 3.73 -1.02
N GLN A 80 -0.80 4.29 -2.19
CA GLN A 80 -0.12 5.48 -2.69
C GLN A 80 -0.35 6.69 -1.78
N PHE A 81 -1.56 6.84 -1.25
CA PHE A 81 -1.84 7.91 -0.30
C PHE A 81 -1.03 7.74 0.99
N ILE A 82 -0.96 6.52 1.56
CA ILE A 82 -0.15 6.22 2.74
C ILE A 82 1.34 6.51 2.48
N LYS A 83 1.88 6.04 1.36
CA LYS A 83 3.32 6.19 1.03
C LYS A 83 3.73 7.62 0.75
N ASN A 84 2.86 8.42 0.14
CA ASN A 84 3.19 9.71 -0.44
C ASN A 84 2.51 10.91 0.23
N ALA A 85 1.65 10.70 1.24
CA ALA A 85 0.87 11.77 1.87
C ALA A 85 1.75 12.95 2.33
N GLN A 86 2.92 12.66 2.88
CA GLN A 86 3.88 13.68 3.32
C GLN A 86 4.45 14.56 2.18
N ARG A 87 4.49 14.02 0.94
CA ARG A 87 5.06 14.74 -0.21
C ARG A 87 4.00 15.48 -1.02
N THR A 88 2.79 14.91 -1.07
CA THR A 88 1.73 15.38 -1.98
C THR A 88 0.66 16.20 -1.25
N GLN A 89 0.53 16.09 0.07
CA GLN A 89 -0.48 16.78 0.85
C GLN A 89 0.07 18.07 1.45
N HIS A 90 0.00 19.16 0.68
CA HIS A 90 0.16 20.53 1.18
C HIS A 90 -1.22 21.08 1.62
N GLU A 91 -1.25 22.26 2.25
CA GLU A 91 -2.42 22.84 2.94
C GLU A 91 -3.74 22.79 2.13
N ASN A 92 -3.67 23.01 0.81
CA ASN A 92 -4.85 23.05 -0.07
C ASN A 92 -4.96 21.80 -0.97
N ALA A 93 -4.11 20.79 -0.81
CA ALA A 93 -4.18 19.58 -1.61
C ALA A 93 -5.39 18.73 -1.23
N LYS A 94 -6.13 18.29 -2.24
CA LYS A 94 -7.26 17.38 -2.02
C LYS A 94 -6.77 15.94 -1.91
N ILE A 95 -7.39 15.19 -1.01
CA ILE A 95 -7.17 13.74 -0.90
C ILE A 95 -7.82 13.08 -2.13
N PRO A 96 -7.12 12.17 -2.82
CA PRO A 96 -7.55 11.65 -4.11
C PRO A 96 -8.66 10.57 -4.02
N VAL A 97 -9.48 10.59 -2.97
CA VAL A 97 -10.61 9.66 -2.82
C VAL A 97 -11.73 9.97 -3.81
N ILE A 98 -12.39 8.93 -4.28
CA ILE A 98 -13.51 9.01 -5.22
C ILE A 98 -14.68 8.24 -4.61
N PRO A 99 -15.60 8.89 -3.89
CA PRO A 99 -16.72 8.24 -3.25
C PRO A 99 -17.69 7.65 -4.28
N PHE A 100 -18.58 6.78 -3.81
CA PHE A 100 -19.69 6.27 -4.61
C PHE A 100 -20.66 7.40 -4.96
N ALA A 101 -20.97 7.56 -6.25
CA ALA A 101 -21.67 8.73 -6.77
C ALA A 101 -23.10 8.44 -7.25
N LEU A 102 -23.61 7.22 -7.04
CA LEU A 102 -24.95 6.84 -7.54
C LEU A 102 -26.07 7.01 -6.49
N ASN A 103 -25.79 7.75 -5.41
CA ASN A 103 -26.79 8.23 -4.46
C ASN A 103 -26.38 9.59 -3.88
N ASP A 104 -27.34 10.27 -3.26
CA ASP A 104 -27.14 11.64 -2.76
C ASP A 104 -26.37 11.72 -1.45
N TYR A 105 -26.13 10.58 -0.76
CA TYR A 105 -25.53 10.55 0.58
C TYR A 105 -24.03 10.24 0.55
N SER A 106 -23.63 9.32 -0.30
CA SER A 106 -22.27 8.76 -0.28
C SER A 106 -21.20 9.76 -0.73
N THR A 107 -21.55 10.80 -1.46
CA THR A 107 -20.61 11.83 -1.92
C THR A 107 -20.01 12.64 -0.78
N ASP A 108 -20.78 12.82 0.30
CA ASP A 108 -20.39 13.61 1.48
C ASP A 108 -19.83 12.73 2.61
N GLU A 109 -20.04 11.41 2.50
CA GLU A 109 -19.51 10.44 3.46
C GLU A 109 -18.04 10.10 3.18
N PRO A 110 -17.25 9.81 4.22
CA PRO A 110 -15.86 9.40 4.02
C PRO A 110 -15.74 8.09 3.23
N THR A 111 -14.72 8.00 2.40
CA THR A 111 -14.20 6.72 1.91
C THR A 111 -13.36 6.09 3.01
N GLU A 112 -13.61 4.83 3.31
CA GLU A 112 -12.94 4.10 4.39
C GLU A 112 -12.03 3.03 3.81
N PHE A 113 -10.86 2.83 4.44
CA PHE A 113 -9.89 1.79 4.11
C PHE A 113 -9.35 1.13 5.38
N GLU A 114 -9.18 -0.18 5.36
CA GLU A 114 -8.54 -0.95 6.42
C GLU A 114 -7.61 -2.00 5.83
N PHE A 115 -6.41 -2.10 6.39
CA PHE A 115 -5.40 -3.11 6.10
C PHE A 115 -5.11 -3.94 7.34
N ILE A 116 -5.20 -5.25 7.20
CA ILE A 116 -4.73 -6.21 8.20
C ILE A 116 -3.59 -6.98 7.56
N TYR A 117 -2.41 -6.90 8.14
CA TYR A 117 -1.19 -7.48 7.57
C TYR A 117 -0.22 -7.94 8.64
N THR A 118 0.78 -8.72 8.23
CA THR A 118 1.88 -9.13 9.10
C THR A 118 3.21 -8.67 8.52
N LEU A 119 4.13 -8.37 9.41
CA LEU A 119 5.52 -8.07 9.11
C LEU A 119 6.38 -8.54 10.27
N ASP A 120 7.43 -9.30 10.00
CA ASP A 120 8.36 -9.82 11.00
C ASP A 120 7.65 -10.51 12.19
N GLY A 121 6.61 -11.30 11.91
CA GLY A 121 5.81 -12.00 12.92
C GLY A 121 4.86 -11.12 13.73
N ILE A 122 4.80 -9.82 13.49
CA ILE A 122 3.89 -8.89 14.15
C ILE A 122 2.69 -8.61 13.26
N LYS A 123 1.48 -8.77 13.80
CA LYS A 123 0.23 -8.41 13.11
C LYS A 123 -0.10 -6.95 13.35
N TYR A 124 -0.49 -6.25 12.27
CA TYR A 124 -0.89 -4.86 12.27
C TYR A 124 -2.31 -4.70 11.75
N TRP A 125 -3.02 -3.69 12.26
CA TRP A 125 -4.30 -3.22 11.78
C TRP A 125 -4.17 -1.72 11.56
N TYR A 126 -4.24 -1.28 10.34
CA TYR A 126 -4.20 0.13 9.98
C TYR A 126 -5.47 0.52 9.23
N SER A 127 -6.13 1.57 9.67
CA SER A 127 -7.33 2.06 9.00
C SER A 127 -7.36 3.59 8.95
N PHE A 128 -8.01 4.10 7.92
CA PHE A 128 -8.35 5.51 7.83
C PHE A 128 -9.65 5.75 7.07
N ALA A 129 -10.29 6.88 7.36
CA ALA A 129 -11.51 7.36 6.70
C ALA A 129 -11.32 8.82 6.30
N ALA A 130 -11.53 9.14 5.02
CA ALA A 130 -11.25 10.47 4.48
C ALA A 130 -12.28 10.90 3.43
N THR A 131 -12.60 12.19 3.40
CA THR A 131 -13.19 12.86 2.24
C THR A 131 -12.07 13.50 1.40
N LYS A 132 -12.43 14.24 0.37
CA LYS A 132 -11.44 14.99 -0.44
C LYS A 132 -10.74 16.08 0.37
N GLU A 133 -11.36 16.58 1.44
CA GLU A 133 -10.90 17.74 2.20
C GLU A 133 -10.10 17.34 3.44
N ARG A 134 -10.46 16.23 4.10
CA ARG A 134 -9.85 15.88 5.38
C ARG A 134 -9.93 14.40 5.73
N VAL A 135 -9.06 14.00 6.65
CA VAL A 135 -9.07 12.71 7.33
C VAL A 135 -9.96 12.82 8.56
N TYR A 136 -10.99 12.00 8.64
CA TYR A 136 -11.94 11.95 9.77
C TYR A 136 -11.51 10.99 10.86
N LYS A 137 -11.02 9.81 10.44
CA LYS A 137 -10.55 8.78 11.36
C LYS A 137 -9.25 8.20 10.86
N GLU A 138 -8.40 7.80 11.77
CA GLU A 138 -7.18 7.07 11.47
C GLU A 138 -6.77 6.27 12.70
N SER A 139 -6.37 5.02 12.54
CA SER A 139 -5.90 4.23 13.66
C SER A 139 -4.84 3.22 13.24
N LEU A 140 -3.90 2.96 14.15
CA LEU A 140 -2.92 1.90 14.04
C LEU A 140 -2.92 1.08 15.32
N TYR A 141 -3.07 -0.23 15.15
CA TYR A 141 -2.85 -1.23 16.21
C TYR A 141 -1.76 -2.20 15.76
N HIS A 142 -1.09 -2.81 16.71
CA HIS A 142 -0.14 -3.88 16.48
C HIS A 142 -0.22 -4.97 17.57
N SER A 143 0.40 -6.12 17.33
CA SER A 143 0.43 -7.22 18.30
C SER A 143 1.83 -7.77 18.55
N PRO A 144 2.77 -6.99 19.11
CA PRO A 144 4.15 -7.42 19.30
C PRO A 144 4.28 -8.56 20.32
N LYS A 145 3.27 -8.75 21.18
CA LYS A 145 3.21 -9.82 22.20
C LYS A 145 1.98 -10.70 22.04
N GLY A 146 1.46 -10.81 20.81
CA GLY A 146 0.28 -11.61 20.50
C GLY A 146 -1.07 -10.95 20.82
N GLN A 147 -1.10 -9.90 21.64
CA GLN A 147 -2.31 -9.13 21.96
C GLN A 147 -2.37 -7.83 21.18
N ARG A 148 -3.56 -7.48 20.68
CA ARG A 148 -3.81 -6.24 19.96
C ARG A 148 -3.66 -5.05 20.91
N ALA A 149 -2.67 -4.19 20.64
CA ALA A 149 -2.38 -2.98 21.37
C ALA A 149 -2.55 -1.75 20.46
N LEU A 150 -3.12 -0.67 21.00
CA LEU A 150 -3.27 0.58 20.29
C LEU A 150 -1.90 1.28 20.20
N VAL A 151 -1.53 1.74 19.00
CA VAL A 151 -0.40 2.66 18.78
C VAL A 151 -0.93 4.09 18.82
N PHE A 152 -1.91 4.39 17.97
CA PHE A 152 -2.64 5.66 18.00
C PHE A 152 -4.06 5.49 17.44
N ASN A 153 -4.93 6.38 17.87
CA ASN A 153 -6.25 6.60 17.29
C ASN A 153 -6.49 8.09 17.10
N ARG A 154 -7.08 8.46 15.98
CA ARG A 154 -7.41 9.82 15.59
C ARG A 154 -8.89 9.91 15.20
N GLU A 155 -9.56 10.93 15.72
CA GLU A 155 -10.87 11.38 15.27
C GLU A 155 -10.80 12.88 14.97
N ASN A 156 -10.89 13.25 13.71
CA ASN A 156 -10.60 14.60 13.21
C ASN A 156 -9.18 15.08 13.61
N LEU A 157 -9.07 16.03 14.51
CA LEU A 157 -7.81 16.52 15.07
C LEU A 157 -7.64 16.12 16.54
N SER A 158 -8.46 15.21 17.05
CA SER A 158 -8.32 14.64 18.38
C SER A 158 -7.55 13.33 18.29
N PHE A 159 -6.50 13.18 19.09
CA PHE A 159 -5.61 12.02 19.08
C PHE A 159 -5.55 11.34 20.44
N ASN A 160 -5.49 10.02 20.44
CA ASN A 160 -5.26 9.19 21.61
C ASN A 160 -4.05 8.28 21.36
N PHE A 161 -3.14 8.23 22.33
CA PHE A 161 -1.90 7.46 22.29
C PHE A 161 -1.76 6.64 23.57
N THR A 162 -1.26 5.39 23.45
CA THR A 162 -0.97 4.55 24.62
C THR A 162 0.46 4.70 25.09
N GLU A 163 1.41 4.77 24.18
CA GLU A 163 2.85 4.88 24.43
C GLU A 163 3.42 6.14 23.77
N GLU A 164 4.61 6.57 24.20
CA GLU A 164 5.32 7.75 23.66
C GLU A 164 4.46 9.01 23.54
N LYS A 165 3.54 9.20 24.48
CA LYS A 165 2.47 10.22 24.42
C LYS A 165 2.99 11.63 24.16
N ALA A 166 4.11 12.02 24.79
CA ALA A 166 4.67 13.37 24.64
C ALA A 166 5.19 13.59 23.22
N LYS A 167 5.95 12.63 22.67
CA LYS A 167 6.48 12.68 21.29
C LYS A 167 5.34 12.70 20.27
N ARG A 168 4.39 11.77 20.39
CA ARG A 168 3.26 11.67 19.46
C ARG A 168 2.32 12.88 19.52
N LYS A 169 2.18 13.50 20.70
CA LYS A 169 1.45 14.75 20.83
C LYS A 169 2.10 15.88 20.02
N LEU A 170 3.42 16.06 20.12
CA LEU A 170 4.14 17.04 19.31
C LEU A 170 3.99 16.78 17.81
N ILE A 171 4.07 15.51 17.40
CA ILE A 171 3.84 15.13 16.00
C ILE A 171 2.42 15.50 15.57
N SER A 172 1.41 15.21 16.41
CA SER A 172 0.01 15.48 16.09
C SER A 172 -0.31 16.96 15.90
N GLU A 173 0.42 17.85 16.56
CA GLU A 173 0.30 19.30 16.42
C GLU A 173 0.78 19.81 15.04
N ALA A 174 1.64 19.04 14.39
CA ALA A 174 2.15 19.34 13.04
C ALA A 174 1.33 18.70 11.90
N VAL A 175 0.32 17.89 12.22
CA VAL A 175 -0.48 17.18 11.21
C VAL A 175 -1.65 18.03 10.75
N ALA A 176 -1.67 18.35 9.46
CA ALA A 176 -2.80 19.05 8.86
C ALA A 176 -4.03 18.10 8.72
N GLN A 177 -5.21 18.72 8.59
CA GLN A 177 -6.47 17.96 8.52
C GLN A 177 -6.54 16.97 7.33
N ASN A 178 -5.85 17.27 6.23
CA ASN A 178 -5.80 16.46 5.02
C ASN A 178 -4.58 15.51 4.95
N GLN A 179 -3.80 15.41 6.04
CA GLN A 179 -2.63 14.53 6.13
C GLN A 179 -2.90 13.32 7.03
N LEU A 180 -2.25 12.20 6.74
CA LEU A 180 -2.24 11.04 7.60
C LEU A 180 -1.19 11.21 8.70
N PHE A 181 -1.60 11.05 9.96
CA PHE A 181 -0.69 11.02 11.10
C PHE A 181 0.38 9.94 10.93
N PHE A 182 -0.02 8.76 10.47
CA PHE A 182 0.87 7.63 10.20
C PHE A 182 2.07 8.02 9.34
N SER A 183 1.81 8.70 8.22
CA SER A 183 2.87 9.11 7.28
C SER A 183 3.79 10.17 7.87
N ILE A 184 3.24 11.16 8.59
CA ILE A 184 4.02 12.20 9.26
C ILE A 184 4.84 11.61 10.40
N ALA A 185 4.25 10.73 11.22
CA ALA A 185 4.95 10.07 12.32
C ALA A 185 6.14 9.23 11.83
N CYS A 186 6.02 8.58 10.66
CA CYS A 186 7.15 7.89 10.03
C CYS A 186 8.27 8.85 9.66
N THR A 187 7.95 10.03 9.11
CA THR A 187 8.96 11.05 8.75
C THR A 187 9.66 11.59 10.00
N MET A 188 8.95 11.65 11.12
CA MET A 188 9.48 12.08 12.42
C MET A 188 10.07 10.92 13.25
N ASN A 189 10.35 9.78 12.62
CA ASN A 189 10.99 8.61 13.22
C ASN A 189 10.23 8.06 14.46
N ASP A 190 8.88 8.02 14.42
CA ASP A 190 8.13 7.22 15.39
C ASP A 190 8.36 5.74 15.11
N THR A 191 8.98 5.04 16.05
CA THR A 191 9.47 3.67 15.85
C THR A 191 8.35 2.70 15.48
N ALA A 192 7.18 2.78 16.13
CA ALA A 192 6.06 1.88 15.83
C ALA A 192 5.49 2.15 14.44
N CYS A 193 5.36 3.42 14.06
CA CYS A 193 4.90 3.81 12.73
C CYS A 193 5.93 3.45 11.65
N VAL A 194 7.22 3.67 11.88
CA VAL A 194 8.28 3.28 10.93
C VAL A 194 8.25 1.78 10.66
N ASN A 195 8.15 0.95 11.70
CA ASN A 195 8.07 -0.50 11.55
C ASN A 195 6.81 -0.93 10.78
N ALA A 196 5.64 -0.39 11.12
CA ALA A 196 4.41 -0.70 10.41
C ALA A 196 4.44 -0.24 8.94
N MET A 197 5.12 0.88 8.64
CA MET A 197 5.23 1.44 7.29
C MET A 197 6.09 0.59 6.34
N LYS A 198 7.02 -0.21 6.86
CA LYS A 198 7.88 -1.07 6.03
C LYS A 198 7.03 -1.95 5.10
N TRP A 199 5.94 -2.53 5.62
CA TRP A 199 5.01 -3.31 4.83
C TRP A 199 4.53 -2.57 3.56
N PHE A 200 4.14 -1.30 3.68
CA PHE A 200 3.70 -0.49 2.53
C PHE A 200 4.85 -0.11 1.59
N ARG A 201 6.08 -0.03 2.08
CA ARG A 201 7.25 0.37 1.29
C ARG A 201 7.86 -0.80 0.51
N GLU A 202 7.95 -1.96 1.12
CA GLU A 202 8.69 -3.10 0.58
C GLU A 202 7.87 -3.98 -0.35
N LEU A 203 6.55 -4.06 -0.12
CA LEU A 203 5.71 -5.10 -0.73
C LEU A 203 5.04 -4.79 -2.04
N LEU A 204 4.93 -3.56 -2.46
CA LEU A 204 3.94 -3.24 -3.48
C LEU A 204 4.55 -2.67 -4.74
N TYR A 205 4.82 -3.62 -5.66
CA TYR A 205 4.92 -3.33 -7.07
C TYR A 205 3.54 -3.43 -7.70
N PHE A 206 2.97 -2.28 -8.09
CA PHE A 206 1.87 -2.22 -9.03
C PHE A 206 2.41 -1.75 -10.36
N SER A 207 2.61 -2.68 -11.28
CA SER A 207 2.73 -2.32 -12.68
C SER A 207 1.32 -2.22 -13.26
N ARG A 208 0.95 -1.04 -13.70
CA ARG A 208 -0.30 -0.78 -14.42
C ARG A 208 -0.14 -0.93 -15.92
N ASP A 209 1.07 -0.71 -16.41
CA ASP A 209 1.49 -0.85 -17.79
C ASP A 209 2.85 -1.56 -17.81
N TYR A 210 3.05 -2.40 -18.81
CA TYR A 210 4.33 -3.11 -19.03
C TYR A 210 5.51 -2.16 -19.32
N SER A 211 5.25 -0.85 -19.47
CA SER A 211 6.25 0.18 -19.73
C SER A 211 6.93 0.70 -18.47
N ASP A 212 6.32 0.54 -17.29
CA ASP A 212 6.90 1.02 -16.03
C ASP A 212 7.57 -0.14 -15.30
N ILE A 213 8.78 -0.49 -15.71
CA ILE A 213 9.64 -1.36 -14.92
C ILE A 213 10.05 -0.54 -13.69
N PRO A 214 9.67 -0.96 -12.46
CA PRO A 214 10.07 -0.26 -11.26
C PRO A 214 11.59 -0.13 -11.21
N GLN A 215 12.09 1.05 -10.82
CA GLN A 215 13.53 1.32 -10.69
C GLN A 215 14.26 0.22 -9.91
N GLN A 216 13.60 -0.37 -8.94
CA GLN A 216 14.13 -1.47 -8.12
C GLN A 216 14.37 -2.77 -8.91
N LEU A 217 13.65 -3.01 -10.02
CA LEU A 217 13.99 -4.15 -10.89
C LEU A 217 15.31 -3.93 -11.65
N LEU A 218 15.70 -2.68 -11.84
CA LEU A 218 17.02 -2.36 -12.40
C LEU A 218 18.14 -2.74 -11.43
N ASP A 219 17.90 -2.70 -10.12
CA ASP A 219 18.88 -3.12 -9.11
C ASP A 219 19.18 -4.63 -9.23
N TYR A 220 18.23 -5.43 -9.73
CA TYR A 220 18.40 -6.86 -10.00
C TYR A 220 18.95 -7.17 -11.39
N SER A 221 19.15 -6.18 -12.26
CA SER A 221 19.64 -6.39 -13.63
C SER A 221 21.02 -7.05 -13.69
N ASN A 222 21.81 -6.91 -12.64
CA ASN A 222 23.14 -7.50 -12.49
C ASN A 222 23.15 -8.77 -11.60
N ASP A 223 21.99 -9.20 -11.07
CA ASP A 223 21.88 -10.41 -10.26
C ASP A 223 21.55 -11.61 -11.15
N ALA A 224 22.57 -12.40 -11.49
CA ALA A 224 22.43 -13.58 -12.35
C ALA A 224 21.47 -14.63 -11.77
N ASN A 225 21.37 -14.77 -10.44
CA ASN A 225 20.48 -15.73 -9.80
C ASN A 225 19.03 -15.28 -9.93
N MET A 226 18.76 -13.98 -9.75
CA MET A 226 17.43 -13.41 -9.92
C MET A 226 16.98 -13.49 -11.39
N LEU A 227 17.86 -13.16 -12.34
CA LEU A 227 17.57 -13.29 -13.79
C LEU A 227 17.26 -14.73 -14.19
N GLN A 228 18.00 -15.69 -13.64
CA GLN A 228 17.72 -17.10 -13.89
C GLN A 228 16.38 -17.52 -13.31
N ALA A 229 16.05 -17.11 -12.08
CA ALA A 229 14.77 -17.39 -11.45
C ALA A 229 13.59 -16.80 -12.24
N ILE A 230 13.72 -15.55 -12.72
CA ILE A 230 12.71 -14.91 -13.58
C ILE A 230 12.54 -15.68 -14.89
N SER A 231 13.64 -16.09 -15.51
CA SER A 231 13.62 -16.86 -16.77
C SER A 231 12.95 -18.22 -16.58
N ASP A 232 13.25 -18.92 -15.50
CA ASP A 232 12.67 -20.22 -15.18
C ASP A 232 11.17 -20.10 -14.89
N TYR A 233 10.77 -19.01 -14.22
CA TYR A 233 9.36 -18.71 -13.98
C TYR A 233 8.62 -18.42 -15.28
N ALA A 234 9.20 -17.61 -16.17
CA ALA A 234 8.62 -17.29 -17.48
C ALA A 234 8.47 -18.54 -18.36
N LYS A 235 9.43 -19.46 -18.33
CA LYS A 235 9.33 -20.77 -18.99
C LYS A 235 8.20 -21.63 -18.43
N ALA A 236 8.13 -21.71 -17.09
CA ALA A 236 7.10 -22.50 -16.40
C ALA A 236 5.67 -21.95 -16.64
N ALA A 237 5.54 -20.65 -16.90
CA ALA A 237 4.26 -20.00 -17.20
C ALA A 237 3.79 -20.21 -18.66
N ASP A 238 4.53 -20.96 -19.47
CA ASP A 238 4.18 -21.31 -20.87
C ASP A 238 3.88 -20.11 -21.79
N PHE A 239 4.61 -19.00 -21.58
CA PHE A 239 4.51 -17.81 -22.43
C PHE A 239 5.33 -17.93 -23.72
N GLY A 240 5.98 -19.08 -23.98
CA GLY A 240 6.88 -19.27 -25.12
C GLY A 240 8.19 -18.48 -24.99
N ILE A 241 8.57 -18.09 -23.77
CA ILE A 241 9.80 -17.35 -23.48
C ILE A 241 10.88 -18.36 -23.06
N GLU A 242 12.02 -18.35 -23.74
CA GLU A 242 13.14 -19.24 -23.42
C GLU A 242 14.10 -18.63 -22.38
N SER A 243 14.30 -17.30 -22.44
CA SER A 243 15.14 -16.58 -21.49
C SER A 243 14.74 -15.11 -21.42
N MET A 244 15.06 -14.45 -20.33
CA MET A 244 14.91 -13.01 -20.13
C MET A 244 16.27 -12.39 -19.79
N GLN A 245 16.53 -11.21 -20.35
CA GLN A 245 17.68 -10.39 -20.01
C GLN A 245 17.24 -8.92 -19.91
N PHE A 246 17.95 -8.14 -19.09
CA PHE A 246 17.77 -6.69 -19.05
C PHE A 246 18.84 -6.04 -19.92
N GLU A 247 18.41 -5.17 -20.82
CA GLU A 247 19.29 -4.28 -21.57
C GLU A 247 19.06 -2.86 -21.04
N ILE A 248 20.12 -2.26 -20.48
CA ILE A 248 20.06 -0.89 -19.95
C ILE A 248 20.53 0.04 -21.06
N ASP A 249 19.59 0.72 -21.71
CA ASP A 249 19.90 1.78 -22.67
C ASP A 249 20.10 3.11 -21.90
N SER A 250 21.35 3.44 -21.60
CA SER A 250 21.71 4.73 -21.00
C SER A 250 21.74 5.79 -22.09
N LYS A 251 20.64 6.52 -22.25
CA LYS A 251 20.66 7.77 -23.00
C LYS A 251 21.26 8.87 -22.12
N GLU A 252 22.39 9.43 -22.53
CA GLU A 252 22.84 10.70 -21.98
C GLU A 252 21.70 11.72 -22.18
N ILE A 253 21.06 12.15 -21.10
CA ILE A 253 20.21 13.31 -21.09
C ILE A 253 21.17 14.48 -21.33
N LYS A 254 21.26 14.96 -22.57
CA LYS A 254 21.93 16.24 -22.82
C LYS A 254 21.18 17.27 -22.01
N ASP A 255 21.92 17.91 -21.10
CA ASP A 255 21.44 19.01 -20.25
C ASP A 255 20.93 20.18 -21.11
N ASP A 256 19.71 20.10 -21.60
CA ASP A 256 18.93 21.25 -22.05
C ASP A 256 18.11 21.86 -20.87
N LEU A 257 18.61 21.72 -19.66
CA LEU A 257 18.12 22.45 -18.49
C LEU A 257 18.59 23.91 -18.63
N ASN A 258 17.87 24.72 -19.41
CA ASN A 258 17.98 26.16 -19.38
C ASN A 258 17.52 26.64 -17.99
N PHE A 259 18.44 26.72 -17.05
CA PHE A 259 18.19 27.39 -15.77
C PHE A 259 18.05 28.88 -16.03
N PRO A 260 17.06 29.57 -15.41
CA PRO A 260 16.96 31.02 -15.50
C PRO A 260 18.28 31.67 -15.08
N GLU A 261 18.77 32.67 -15.83
CA GLU A 261 20.05 33.34 -15.61
C GLU A 261 20.22 33.93 -14.20
N ASN A 262 19.16 33.99 -13.41
CA ASN A 262 19.13 34.58 -12.06
C ASN A 262 19.29 33.57 -10.93
N MET A 263 19.57 32.32 -11.22
CA MET A 263 19.89 31.34 -10.16
C MET A 263 21.33 31.52 -9.64
N SER A 264 21.48 31.63 -8.32
CA SER A 264 22.79 31.74 -7.68
C SER A 264 23.66 30.49 -7.99
N GLU A 265 24.97 30.68 -8.18
CA GLU A 265 25.92 29.62 -8.57
C GLU A 265 25.97 28.40 -7.61
N GLY A 266 25.31 28.46 -6.43
CA GLY A 266 25.22 27.37 -5.48
C GLY A 266 24.03 26.41 -5.69
N VAL A 267 23.20 26.62 -6.72
CA VAL A 267 21.99 25.84 -7.03
C VAL A 267 22.05 25.24 -8.45
N LYS A 268 23.12 25.50 -9.19
CA LYS A 268 23.35 24.94 -10.53
C LYS A 268 23.95 23.53 -10.46
#